data_16463191ee8ae713765065bc9ba94f5a
#
_entry.id   16463191ee8ae713765065bc9ba94f5a
#
_cell.length_a   1.000
_cell.length_b   1.000
_cell.length_c   1.000
_cell.angle_alpha   90.00
_cell.angle_beta   90.00
_cell.angle_gamma   90.00
#
_symmetry.space_group_name_H-M   'P 1'
#
loop_
_entity.id
_entity.type
_entity.pdbx_description
1 polymer ?
#
loop_
_entity_poly.entity_id
_entity_poly.type
_entity_poly.pdbx_seq_one_letter_code
_entity_poly.pdbx_strand_id
1 'polypeptide(L)'
;PQDVEQFLTWMTDQKGFSPATISAYRTDLLQFEEWLHREQHSLARPGELEKYHFQDYSAHLFHEGQARSSIGRKLSALRSLFRYLMKMKKIDKNPAKLVRNPKRELRHPTALNVDQMFTLLDEASVESGGAAGLDGSRQAEQAVTDREHAGHTRDLALAELLYGSGLRISEALDLDVDDVDPASGFIRVIGKGSKERIAPLSDTSVRALFLWLRVRALIAP
;
A
#
# COMPACT_ATOMS: atom_id res chain seq x y z
N PRO A 1 19.19 15.89 -6.34
CA PRO A 1 19.14 17.31 -6.74
C PRO A 1 18.37 18.12 -5.68
N GLN A 2 18.84 19.31 -5.33
CA GLN A 2 18.25 20.14 -4.27
C GLN A 2 16.76 20.42 -4.51
N ASP A 3 16.37 20.65 -5.75
CA ASP A 3 14.98 20.93 -6.13
C ASP A 3 14.03 19.76 -5.86
N VAL A 4 14.52 18.52 -5.98
CA VAL A 4 13.72 17.32 -5.65
C VAL A 4 13.45 17.28 -4.16
N GLU A 5 14.45 17.51 -3.32
CA GLU A 5 14.26 17.51 -1.86
C GLU A 5 13.32 18.64 -1.40
N GLN A 6 13.48 19.84 -1.95
CA GLN A 6 12.58 20.97 -1.67
C GLN A 6 11.14 20.66 -2.09
N PHE A 7 10.95 19.99 -3.24
CA PHE A 7 9.63 19.56 -3.70
C PHE A 7 9.01 18.51 -2.76
N LEU A 8 9.78 17.50 -2.33
CA LEU A 8 9.29 16.46 -1.44
C LEU A 8 8.91 17.04 -0.06
N THR A 9 9.73 17.95 0.49
CA THR A 9 9.41 18.69 1.71
C THR A 9 8.12 19.50 1.54
N TRP A 10 7.99 20.23 0.42
CA TRP A 10 6.77 20.98 0.13
C TRP A 10 5.53 20.09 0.02
N MET A 11 5.65 18.87 -0.54
CA MET A 11 4.55 17.91 -0.60
C MET A 11 4.12 17.45 0.80
N THR A 12 5.06 17.23 1.69
CA THR A 12 4.79 16.85 3.09
C THR A 12 4.10 17.98 3.83
N ASP A 13 4.73 19.16 3.86
CA ASP A 13 4.33 20.25 4.75
C ASP A 13 3.09 21.01 4.25
N GLN A 14 3.02 21.26 2.95
CA GLN A 14 1.99 22.12 2.36
C GLN A 14 0.80 21.35 1.76
N LYS A 15 0.97 20.05 1.47
CA LYS A 15 -0.03 19.24 0.77
C LYS A 15 -0.50 18.04 1.58
N GLY A 16 0.15 17.71 2.68
CA GLY A 16 -0.23 16.61 3.56
C GLY A 16 -0.22 15.25 2.85
N PHE A 17 0.72 15.02 1.93
CA PHE A 17 0.86 13.72 1.28
C PHE A 17 1.39 12.67 2.28
N SER A 18 0.91 11.44 2.17
CA SER A 18 1.34 10.35 3.04
C SER A 18 2.83 10.02 2.84
N PRO A 19 3.54 9.53 3.89
CA PRO A 19 4.94 9.11 3.80
C PRO A 19 5.17 8.10 2.66
N ALA A 20 4.25 7.18 2.43
CA ALA A 20 4.33 6.20 1.34
C ALA A 20 4.31 6.89 -0.04
N THR A 21 3.49 7.94 -0.23
CA THR A 21 3.46 8.71 -1.48
C THR A 21 4.77 9.47 -1.68
N ILE A 22 5.31 10.08 -0.63
CA ILE A 22 6.59 10.81 -0.67
C ILE A 22 7.73 9.85 -1.04
N SER A 23 7.79 8.68 -0.40
CA SER A 23 8.79 7.66 -0.69
C SER A 23 8.71 7.17 -2.14
N ALA A 24 7.51 6.89 -2.64
CA ALA A 24 7.29 6.48 -4.03
C ALA A 24 7.74 7.57 -5.03
N TYR A 25 7.41 8.83 -4.77
CA TYR A 25 7.81 9.95 -5.62
C TYR A 25 9.31 10.18 -5.57
N ARG A 26 9.93 10.09 -4.39
CA ARG A 26 11.40 10.15 -4.23
C ARG A 26 12.08 9.13 -5.14
N THR A 27 11.67 7.87 -5.04
CA THR A 27 12.22 6.78 -5.87
C THR A 27 12.03 7.06 -7.36
N ASP A 28 10.85 7.50 -7.79
CA ASP A 28 10.57 7.80 -9.19
C ASP A 28 11.41 8.95 -9.74
N LEU A 29 11.61 10.00 -8.94
CA LEU A 29 12.39 11.17 -9.35
C LEU A 29 13.89 10.89 -9.39
N LEU A 30 14.40 10.08 -8.45
CA LEU A 30 15.80 9.66 -8.44
C LEU A 30 16.12 8.74 -9.62
N GLN A 31 15.23 7.83 -9.99
CA GLN A 31 15.38 6.98 -11.18
C GLN A 31 15.40 7.80 -12.47
N PHE A 32 14.57 8.85 -12.55
CA PHE A 32 14.61 9.75 -13.71
C PHE A 32 15.92 10.54 -13.77
N GLU A 33 16.41 11.06 -12.64
CA GLU A 33 17.69 11.75 -12.57
C GLU A 33 18.85 10.83 -13.00
N GLU A 34 18.86 9.59 -12.54
CA GLU A 34 19.86 8.60 -12.93
C GLU A 34 19.84 8.35 -14.45
N TRP A 35 18.65 8.21 -15.03
CA TRP A 35 18.49 8.07 -16.46
C TRP A 35 18.98 9.31 -17.22
N LEU A 36 18.60 10.53 -16.76
CA LEU A 36 19.07 11.79 -17.33
C LEU A 36 20.61 11.91 -17.33
N HIS A 37 21.26 11.48 -16.25
CA HIS A 37 22.73 11.49 -16.18
C HIS A 37 23.37 10.61 -17.26
N ARG A 38 22.79 9.46 -17.58
CA ARG A 38 23.27 8.61 -18.69
C ARG A 38 23.12 9.30 -20.04
N GLU A 39 22.09 10.12 -20.19
CA GLU A 39 21.83 10.94 -21.38
C GLU A 39 22.51 12.33 -21.35
N GLN A 40 23.44 12.56 -20.42
CA GLN A 40 24.20 13.81 -20.22
C GLN A 40 23.32 15.01 -19.86
N HIS A 41 22.16 14.78 -19.25
CA HIS A 41 21.23 15.78 -18.73
C HIS A 41 21.09 15.70 -17.21
N SER A 42 20.42 16.68 -16.59
CA SER A 42 20.19 16.67 -15.14
C SER A 42 18.98 17.49 -14.73
N LEU A 43 18.29 17.07 -13.69
CA LEU A 43 17.25 17.86 -13.01
C LEU A 43 17.79 19.13 -12.34
N ALA A 44 19.11 19.27 -12.18
CA ALA A 44 19.71 20.51 -11.70
C ALA A 44 19.55 21.68 -12.71
N ARG A 45 19.29 21.36 -13.98
CA ARG A 45 19.02 22.33 -15.05
C ARG A 45 17.65 22.06 -15.70
N PRO A 46 16.55 22.20 -14.94
CA PRO A 46 15.23 21.78 -15.39
C PRO A 46 14.69 22.57 -16.58
N GLY A 47 15.21 23.78 -16.83
CA GLY A 47 14.85 24.63 -17.98
C GLY A 47 15.36 24.09 -19.32
N GLU A 48 16.38 23.24 -19.34
CA GLU A 48 16.92 22.60 -20.54
C GLU A 48 16.13 21.36 -20.96
N LEU A 49 15.24 20.86 -20.07
CA LEU A 49 14.48 19.64 -20.33
C LEU A 49 13.24 19.95 -21.18
N GLU A 50 13.13 19.26 -22.30
CA GLU A 50 12.03 19.38 -23.25
C GLU A 50 11.15 18.11 -23.26
N LYS A 51 10.03 18.19 -23.96
CA LYS A 51 9.04 17.10 -24.06
C LYS A 51 9.66 15.75 -24.45
N TYR A 52 10.62 15.76 -25.39
CA TYR A 52 11.22 14.52 -25.91
C TYR A 52 11.98 13.74 -24.83
N HIS A 53 12.67 14.40 -23.89
CA HIS A 53 13.35 13.69 -22.77
C HIS A 53 12.37 12.84 -21.95
N PHE A 54 11.16 13.32 -21.72
CA PHE A 54 10.13 12.57 -20.98
C PHE A 54 9.50 11.46 -21.85
N GLN A 55 9.44 11.66 -23.17
CA GLN A 55 8.98 10.65 -24.10
C GLN A 55 9.99 9.50 -24.20
N ASP A 56 11.28 9.83 -24.33
CA ASP A 56 12.38 8.87 -24.41
C ASP A 56 12.52 8.08 -23.10
N TYR A 57 12.39 8.76 -21.96
CA TYR A 57 12.32 8.07 -20.66
C TYR A 57 11.13 7.11 -20.59
N SER A 58 9.95 7.51 -21.05
CA SER A 58 8.78 6.64 -21.07
C SER A 58 8.99 5.43 -22.01
N ALA A 59 9.63 5.62 -23.15
CA ALA A 59 9.98 4.56 -24.09
C ALA A 59 11.02 3.60 -23.47
N HIS A 60 12.06 4.14 -22.83
CA HIS A 60 13.07 3.37 -22.11
C HIS A 60 12.43 2.45 -21.07
N LEU A 61 11.57 2.99 -20.18
CA LEU A 61 10.87 2.20 -19.18
C LEU A 61 9.99 1.09 -19.78
N PHE A 62 9.37 1.37 -20.94
CA PHE A 62 8.58 0.39 -21.65
C PHE A 62 9.45 -0.74 -22.21
N HIS A 63 10.61 -0.43 -22.77
CA HIS A 63 11.60 -1.40 -23.25
C HIS A 63 12.18 -2.26 -22.13
N GLU A 64 12.33 -1.71 -20.93
CA GLU A 64 12.70 -2.45 -19.72
C GLU A 64 11.57 -3.36 -19.19
N GLY A 65 10.43 -3.42 -19.84
CA GLY A 65 9.29 -4.26 -19.44
C GLY A 65 8.51 -3.73 -18.24
N GLN A 66 8.65 -2.43 -17.88
CA GLN A 66 7.90 -1.88 -16.76
C GLN A 66 6.39 -1.81 -17.06
N ALA A 67 5.59 -2.12 -16.03
CA ALA A 67 4.13 -2.06 -16.16
C ALA A 67 3.65 -0.65 -16.54
N ARG A 68 2.67 -0.55 -17.44
CA ARG A 68 2.10 0.73 -17.92
C ARG A 68 1.57 1.61 -16.78
N SER A 69 1.07 1.00 -15.70
CA SER A 69 0.64 1.70 -14.48
C SER A 69 1.81 2.36 -13.75
N SER A 70 2.96 1.66 -13.65
CA SER A 70 4.20 2.18 -13.06
C SER A 70 4.77 3.34 -13.87
N ILE A 71 4.81 3.21 -15.21
CA ILE A 71 5.23 4.30 -16.11
C ILE A 71 4.31 5.51 -15.91
N GLY A 72 2.99 5.30 -15.86
CA GLY A 72 2.02 6.37 -15.63
C GLY A 72 2.22 7.07 -14.28
N ARG A 73 2.58 6.35 -13.22
CA ARG A 73 2.88 6.91 -11.89
C ARG A 73 4.15 7.77 -11.94
N LYS A 74 5.23 7.26 -12.55
CA LYS A 74 6.50 7.99 -12.73
C LYS A 74 6.30 9.30 -13.50
N LEU A 75 5.58 9.27 -14.62
CA LEU A 75 5.24 10.48 -15.38
C LEU A 75 4.38 11.47 -14.54
N SER A 76 3.55 10.97 -13.64
CA SER A 76 2.75 11.81 -12.74
C SER A 76 3.61 12.48 -11.67
N ALA A 77 4.62 11.79 -11.13
CA ALA A 77 5.60 12.37 -10.22
C ALA A 77 6.39 13.49 -10.90
N LEU A 78 6.87 13.26 -12.14
CA LEU A 78 7.57 14.27 -12.94
C LEU A 78 6.70 15.48 -13.22
N ARG A 79 5.44 15.31 -13.65
CA ARG A 79 4.51 16.43 -13.86
C ARG A 79 4.29 17.24 -12.60
N SER A 80 4.27 16.59 -11.44
CA SER A 80 4.08 17.25 -10.15
C SER A 80 5.31 18.06 -9.75
N LEU A 81 6.51 17.51 -9.93
CA LEU A 81 7.78 18.25 -9.74
C LEU A 81 7.84 19.47 -10.65
N PHE A 82 7.61 19.31 -11.95
CA PHE A 82 7.69 20.43 -12.91
C PHE A 82 6.59 21.48 -12.68
N ARG A 83 5.42 21.11 -12.14
CA ARG A 83 4.41 22.07 -11.69
C ARG A 83 4.89 22.87 -10.47
N TYR A 84 5.59 22.21 -9.54
CA TYR A 84 6.20 22.87 -8.39
C TYR A 84 7.28 23.86 -8.84
N LEU A 85 8.18 23.46 -9.76
CA LEU A 85 9.23 24.32 -10.29
C LEU A 85 8.66 25.56 -11.01
N MET A 86 7.56 25.42 -11.76
CA MET A 86 6.82 26.55 -12.32
C MET A 86 6.28 27.48 -11.22
N LYS A 87 5.68 26.91 -10.16
CA LYS A 87 5.19 27.70 -9.02
C LYS A 87 6.31 28.48 -8.35
N MET A 88 7.51 27.91 -8.28
CA MET A 88 8.72 28.56 -7.74
C MET A 88 9.41 29.48 -8.76
N LYS A 89 8.84 29.68 -9.94
CA LYS A 89 9.38 30.51 -11.04
C LYS A 89 10.79 30.09 -11.49
N LYS A 90 11.14 28.81 -11.34
CA LYS A 90 12.40 28.23 -11.82
C LYS A 90 12.36 27.85 -13.30
N ILE A 91 11.16 27.63 -13.82
CA ILE A 91 10.87 27.33 -15.24
C ILE A 91 9.56 27.99 -15.66
N ASP A 92 9.41 28.25 -16.96
CA ASP A 92 8.21 28.87 -17.52
C ASP A 92 7.19 27.84 -18.04
N LYS A 93 7.63 26.63 -18.34
CA LYS A 93 6.81 25.57 -18.96
C LYS A 93 6.95 24.27 -18.19
N ASN A 94 5.91 23.44 -18.28
CA ASN A 94 5.96 22.06 -17.80
C ASN A 94 5.97 21.08 -18.99
N PRO A 95 7.15 20.66 -19.47
CA PRO A 95 7.26 19.79 -20.63
C PRO A 95 6.71 18.38 -20.37
N ALA A 96 6.75 17.90 -19.12
CA ALA A 96 6.20 16.61 -18.73
C ALA A 96 4.67 16.53 -18.91
N LYS A 97 3.96 17.68 -18.86
CA LYS A 97 2.50 17.74 -19.07
C LYS A 97 2.12 17.37 -20.50
N LEU A 98 3.01 17.57 -21.46
CA LEU A 98 2.77 17.34 -22.88
C LEU A 98 2.91 15.85 -23.28
N VAL A 99 3.40 15.00 -22.39
CA VAL A 99 3.56 13.55 -22.63
C VAL A 99 2.29 12.83 -22.18
N ARG A 100 1.76 11.95 -23.02
CA ARG A 100 0.59 11.14 -22.69
C ARG A 100 1.01 9.90 -21.90
N ASN A 101 0.18 9.50 -20.94
CA ASN A 101 0.38 8.22 -20.28
C ASN A 101 0.14 7.06 -21.27
N PRO A 102 0.88 5.94 -21.12
CA PRO A 102 0.54 4.72 -21.85
C PRO A 102 -0.91 4.32 -21.55
N LYS A 103 -1.63 3.83 -22.57
CA LYS A 103 -2.98 3.29 -22.35
C LYS A 103 -2.87 2.12 -21.38
N ARG A 104 -3.61 2.19 -20.29
CA ARG A 104 -3.69 1.09 -19.32
C ARG A 104 -4.47 -0.07 -19.94
N GLU A 105 -3.99 -1.26 -19.74
CA GLU A 105 -4.81 -2.46 -19.94
C GLU A 105 -5.86 -2.49 -18.82
N LEU A 106 -7.11 -2.60 -19.23
CA LEU A 106 -8.20 -2.85 -18.28
C LEU A 106 -8.04 -4.31 -17.80
N ARG A 107 -7.33 -4.49 -16.69
CA ARG A 107 -7.38 -5.74 -15.94
C ARG A 107 -8.64 -5.72 -15.10
N HIS A 108 -9.59 -6.55 -15.44
CA HIS A 108 -10.69 -6.85 -14.52
C HIS A 108 -10.09 -7.68 -13.38
N PRO A 109 -10.20 -7.21 -12.13
CA PRO A 109 -9.77 -8.03 -10.99
C PRO A 109 -10.59 -9.32 -11.00
N THR A 110 -9.92 -10.46 -10.85
CA THR A 110 -10.61 -11.72 -10.60
C THR A 110 -11.03 -11.69 -9.13
N ALA A 111 -12.26 -11.25 -8.89
CA ALA A 111 -12.85 -11.30 -7.57
C ALA A 111 -13.28 -12.74 -7.27
N LEU A 112 -13.02 -13.21 -6.05
CA LEU A 112 -13.62 -14.44 -5.55
C LEU A 112 -15.14 -14.24 -5.50
N ASN A 113 -15.90 -15.25 -5.92
CA ASN A 113 -17.34 -15.22 -5.70
C ASN A 113 -17.65 -15.54 -4.22
N VAL A 114 -18.91 -15.35 -3.84
CA VAL A 114 -19.34 -15.50 -2.44
C VAL A 114 -19.04 -16.92 -1.91
N ASP A 115 -19.32 -17.96 -2.72
CA ASP A 115 -19.10 -19.34 -2.32
C ASP A 115 -17.62 -19.68 -2.15
N GLN A 116 -16.76 -19.17 -3.04
CA GLN A 116 -15.32 -19.31 -2.94
C GLN A 116 -14.75 -18.60 -1.70
N MET A 117 -15.31 -17.45 -1.34
CA MET A 117 -14.89 -16.74 -0.13
C MET A 117 -15.30 -17.51 1.13
N PHE A 118 -16.54 -18.03 1.19
CA PHE A 118 -16.95 -18.86 2.32
C PHE A 118 -16.12 -20.13 2.44
N THR A 119 -15.84 -20.82 1.33
CA THR A 119 -14.96 -21.99 1.36
C THR A 119 -13.57 -21.63 1.92
N LEU A 120 -12.97 -20.51 1.48
CA LEU A 120 -11.68 -20.06 1.98
C LEU A 120 -11.69 -19.77 3.49
N LEU A 121 -12.75 -19.10 3.97
CA LEU A 121 -12.88 -18.76 5.38
C LEU A 121 -13.18 -19.97 6.24
N ASP A 122 -13.99 -20.93 5.75
CA ASP A 122 -14.31 -22.18 6.45
C ASP A 122 -13.08 -23.09 6.54
N GLU A 123 -12.31 -23.28 5.47
CA GLU A 123 -11.05 -24.03 5.48
C GLU A 123 -10.05 -23.44 6.48
N ALA A 124 -9.86 -22.11 6.45
CA ALA A 124 -9.00 -21.41 7.41
C ALA A 124 -9.47 -21.58 8.86
N SER A 125 -10.77 -21.69 9.11
CA SER A 125 -11.33 -21.91 10.45
C SER A 125 -11.11 -23.33 10.98
N VAL A 126 -11.12 -24.34 10.11
CA VAL A 126 -10.88 -25.75 10.46
C VAL A 126 -9.42 -25.98 10.86
N GLU A 127 -8.46 -25.37 10.15
CA GLU A 127 -7.04 -25.45 10.48
C GLU A 127 -6.71 -24.81 11.85
N SER A 128 -7.50 -23.81 12.26
CA SER A 128 -7.38 -23.15 13.56
C SER A 128 -7.85 -24.01 14.76
N GLY A 129 -8.55 -25.13 14.53
CA GLY A 129 -9.18 -25.97 15.56
C GLY A 129 -8.42 -27.25 15.94
N GLY A 130 -7.21 -27.48 15.44
CA GLY A 130 -6.42 -28.73 15.64
C GLY A 130 -5.93 -28.94 17.07
N ALA A 131 -6.35 -30.05 17.66
CA ALA A 131 -6.35 -30.42 19.04
C ALA A 131 -4.99 -30.70 19.71
N ALA A 132 -4.98 -30.46 21.01
CA ALA A 132 -3.95 -30.80 21.97
C ALA A 132 -3.72 -32.32 22.11
N GLY A 133 -2.44 -32.72 22.03
CA GLY A 133 -1.97 -34.03 22.48
C GLY A 133 -0.75 -33.85 23.38
N LEU A 134 -0.82 -34.38 24.60
CA LEU A 134 0.16 -34.23 25.67
C LEU A 134 1.29 -35.25 25.57
N ASP A 135 2.53 -34.84 25.47
CA ASP A 135 3.69 -35.57 25.99
C ASP A 135 4.95 -34.67 26.03
N GLY A 136 5.76 -34.82 27.06
CA GLY A 136 6.78 -33.90 27.57
C GLY A 136 8.11 -33.75 26.82
N SER A 137 8.29 -34.36 25.63
CA SER A 137 9.49 -34.17 24.77
C SER A 137 9.33 -33.09 23.68
N ARG A 138 8.23 -32.37 23.71
CA ARG A 138 7.66 -31.56 22.60
C ARG A 138 7.64 -30.04 22.81
N GLN A 139 8.33 -29.51 23.82
CA GLN A 139 8.18 -28.06 24.11
C GLN A 139 8.62 -27.15 22.97
N ALA A 140 9.68 -27.50 22.22
CA ALA A 140 10.11 -26.70 21.07
C ALA A 140 9.18 -26.89 19.86
N GLU A 141 8.75 -28.10 19.56
CA GLU A 141 7.78 -28.41 18.51
C GLU A 141 6.41 -27.80 18.83
N GLN A 142 5.99 -27.87 20.10
CA GLN A 142 4.76 -27.26 20.57
C GLN A 142 4.79 -25.72 20.40
N ALA A 143 5.91 -25.07 20.75
CA ALA A 143 6.06 -23.62 20.59
C ALA A 143 6.03 -23.16 19.10
N VAL A 144 6.53 -23.99 18.18
CA VAL A 144 6.43 -23.73 16.73
C VAL A 144 4.98 -23.88 16.29
N THR A 145 4.31 -24.96 16.68
CA THR A 145 2.90 -25.22 16.35
C THR A 145 1.98 -24.14 16.92
N ASP A 146 2.23 -23.69 18.17
CA ASP A 146 1.45 -22.60 18.79
C ASP A 146 1.61 -21.26 18.04
N ARG A 147 2.82 -20.97 17.54
CA ARG A 147 3.07 -19.78 16.72
C ARG A 147 2.42 -19.86 15.35
N GLU A 148 2.46 -21.01 14.70
CA GLU A 148 1.79 -21.27 13.44
C GLU A 148 0.28 -21.10 13.61
N HIS A 149 -0.29 -21.72 14.64
CA HIS A 149 -1.72 -21.57 14.99
C HIS A 149 -2.09 -20.11 15.24
N ALA A 150 -1.28 -19.34 15.98
CA ALA A 150 -1.52 -17.92 16.20
C ALA A 150 -1.44 -17.12 14.89
N GLY A 151 -0.54 -17.49 13.97
CA GLY A 151 -0.44 -16.90 12.63
C GLY A 151 -1.72 -17.12 11.81
N HIS A 152 -2.22 -18.37 11.76
CA HIS A 152 -3.48 -18.70 11.07
C HIS A 152 -4.68 -17.95 11.68
N THR A 153 -4.75 -17.87 13.00
CA THR A 153 -5.84 -17.15 13.70
C THR A 153 -5.82 -15.64 13.38
N ARG A 154 -4.62 -15.03 13.26
CA ARG A 154 -4.45 -13.65 12.81
C ARG A 154 -4.97 -13.46 11.38
N ASP A 155 -4.55 -14.36 10.48
CA ASP A 155 -4.86 -14.25 9.06
C ASP A 155 -6.37 -14.45 8.81
N LEU A 156 -7.01 -15.35 9.58
CA LEU A 156 -8.47 -15.50 9.58
C LEU A 156 -9.17 -14.22 10.07
N ALA A 157 -8.73 -13.65 11.19
CA ALA A 157 -9.31 -12.42 11.71
C ALA A 157 -9.17 -11.24 10.70
N LEU A 158 -8.02 -11.16 10.03
CA LEU A 158 -7.78 -10.18 8.98
C LEU A 158 -8.71 -10.40 7.78
N ALA A 159 -8.85 -11.64 7.30
CA ALA A 159 -9.72 -11.98 6.18
C ALA A 159 -11.20 -11.66 6.49
N GLU A 160 -11.68 -11.97 7.70
CA GLU A 160 -13.01 -11.64 8.17
C GLU A 160 -13.25 -10.13 8.26
N LEU A 161 -12.29 -9.34 8.70
CA LEU A 161 -12.37 -7.87 8.70
C LEU A 161 -12.42 -7.29 7.29
N LEU A 162 -11.59 -7.79 6.38
CA LEU A 162 -11.56 -7.33 5.00
C LEU A 162 -12.87 -7.64 4.26
N TYR A 163 -13.39 -8.85 4.44
CA TYR A 163 -14.61 -9.29 3.76
C TYR A 163 -15.88 -8.79 4.46
N GLY A 164 -16.01 -9.02 5.77
CA GLY A 164 -17.22 -8.74 6.54
C GLY A 164 -17.44 -7.24 6.81
N SER A 165 -16.35 -6.47 7.00
CA SER A 165 -16.42 -5.03 7.29
C SER A 165 -16.02 -4.15 6.11
N GLY A 166 -15.52 -4.73 5.01
CA GLY A 166 -15.09 -3.99 3.82
C GLY A 166 -13.94 -3.02 4.08
N LEU A 167 -13.03 -3.38 4.99
CA LEU A 167 -11.85 -2.58 5.30
C LEU A 167 -10.80 -2.70 4.20
N ARG A 168 -10.00 -1.65 4.02
CA ARG A 168 -8.75 -1.77 3.28
C ARG A 168 -7.73 -2.48 4.15
N ILE A 169 -6.79 -3.21 3.53
CA ILE A 169 -5.73 -3.91 4.28
C ILE A 169 -4.96 -2.97 5.24
N SER A 170 -4.65 -1.76 4.83
CA SER A 170 -3.98 -0.78 5.68
C SER A 170 -4.86 -0.33 6.85
N GLU A 171 -6.16 -0.15 6.64
CA GLU A 171 -7.11 0.21 7.71
C GLU A 171 -7.21 -0.91 8.75
N ALA A 172 -7.23 -2.18 8.30
CA ALA A 172 -7.30 -3.33 9.20
C ALA A 172 -5.99 -3.57 9.99
N LEU A 173 -4.83 -3.28 9.37
CA LEU A 173 -3.52 -3.41 10.03
C LEU A 173 -3.22 -2.27 11.01
N ASP A 174 -3.80 -1.10 10.80
CA ASP A 174 -3.63 0.08 11.66
C ASP A 174 -4.64 0.14 12.82
N LEU A 175 -5.49 -0.89 13.00
CA LEU A 175 -6.48 -0.93 14.06
C LEU A 175 -5.84 -1.17 15.43
N ASP A 176 -6.24 -0.35 16.38
CA ASP A 176 -6.04 -0.60 17.80
C ASP A 176 -7.22 -1.37 18.41
N VAL A 177 -6.99 -2.03 19.54
CA VAL A 177 -8.05 -2.77 20.25
C VAL A 177 -9.20 -1.85 20.65
N ASP A 178 -8.87 -0.61 21.01
CA ASP A 178 -9.85 0.41 21.44
C ASP A 178 -10.71 0.95 20.27
N ASP A 179 -10.35 0.66 19.02
CA ASP A 179 -11.14 1.03 17.85
C ASP A 179 -12.29 0.06 17.57
N VAL A 180 -12.29 -1.09 18.25
CA VAL A 180 -13.29 -2.15 18.08
C VAL A 180 -14.33 -2.08 19.19
N ASP A 181 -15.58 -1.85 18.85
CA ASP A 181 -16.71 -1.92 19.77
C ASP A 181 -17.65 -3.10 19.41
N PRO A 182 -17.40 -4.29 19.98
CA PRO A 182 -18.21 -5.45 19.69
C PRO A 182 -19.65 -5.34 20.19
N ALA A 183 -19.89 -4.51 21.23
CA ALA A 183 -21.21 -4.35 21.80
C ALA A 183 -22.14 -3.53 20.89
N SER A 184 -21.60 -2.52 20.22
CA SER A 184 -22.32 -1.71 19.24
C SER A 184 -22.32 -2.33 17.83
N GLY A 185 -21.49 -3.34 17.56
CA GLY A 185 -21.34 -3.97 16.26
C GLY A 185 -20.64 -3.08 15.23
N PHE A 186 -19.75 -2.19 15.69
CA PHE A 186 -19.04 -1.24 14.83
C PHE A 186 -17.54 -1.19 15.14
N ILE A 187 -16.79 -0.77 14.12
CA ILE A 187 -15.36 -0.52 14.21
C ILE A 187 -15.07 0.87 13.65
N ARG A 188 -14.22 1.60 14.34
CA ARG A 188 -13.75 2.93 13.96
C ARG A 188 -12.47 2.79 13.15
N VAL A 189 -12.42 3.36 11.95
CA VAL A 189 -11.26 3.28 11.08
C VAL A 189 -10.85 4.66 10.57
N ILE A 190 -9.55 4.88 10.47
CA ILE A 190 -8.97 6.10 9.90
C ILE A 190 -8.59 5.80 8.45
N GLY A 191 -9.31 6.41 7.52
CA GLY A 191 -9.09 6.24 6.10
C GLY A 191 -8.13 7.27 5.49
N LYS A 192 -8.08 7.29 4.16
CA LYS A 192 -7.24 8.20 3.40
C LYS A 192 -7.49 9.67 3.77
N GLY A 193 -6.41 10.39 4.07
CA GLY A 193 -6.45 11.81 4.47
C GLY A 193 -6.89 12.00 5.92
N SER A 194 -6.61 11.03 6.79
CA SER A 194 -6.95 11.05 8.23
C SER A 194 -8.45 11.24 8.48
N LYS A 195 -9.29 10.77 7.56
CA LYS A 195 -10.74 10.81 7.73
C LYS A 195 -11.21 9.59 8.49
N GLU A 196 -11.84 9.83 9.61
CA GLU A 196 -12.49 8.80 10.42
C GLU A 196 -13.80 8.35 9.78
N ARG A 197 -14.07 7.05 9.80
CA ARG A 197 -15.34 6.45 9.43
C ARG A 197 -15.66 5.26 10.32
N ILE A 198 -16.93 4.95 10.43
CA ILE A 198 -17.43 3.75 11.09
C ILE A 198 -17.68 2.69 10.03
N ALA A 199 -17.27 1.44 10.30
CA ALA A 199 -17.57 0.29 9.48
C ALA A 199 -18.36 -0.74 10.32
N PRO A 200 -19.28 -1.51 9.73
CA PRO A 200 -20.01 -2.55 10.43
C PRO A 200 -19.07 -3.71 10.80
N LEU A 201 -19.34 -4.36 11.91
CA LEU A 201 -18.64 -5.53 12.39
C LEU A 201 -19.60 -6.72 12.42
N SER A 202 -19.32 -7.75 11.63
CA SER A 202 -20.13 -8.98 11.63
C SER A 202 -19.83 -9.84 12.86
N ASP A 203 -20.78 -10.71 13.23
CA ASP A 203 -20.57 -11.65 14.33
C ASP A 203 -19.39 -12.61 14.08
N THR A 204 -19.13 -12.96 12.80
CA THR A 204 -17.98 -13.77 12.41
C THR A 204 -16.68 -13.02 12.61
N SER A 205 -16.63 -11.75 12.19
CA SER A 205 -15.47 -10.86 12.41
C SER A 205 -15.20 -10.67 13.91
N VAL A 206 -16.23 -10.48 14.73
CA VAL A 206 -16.10 -10.37 16.20
C VAL A 206 -15.47 -11.65 16.78
N ARG A 207 -16.00 -12.83 16.42
CA ARG A 207 -15.47 -14.10 16.89
C ARG A 207 -14.02 -14.31 16.48
N ALA A 208 -13.67 -14.06 15.23
CA ALA A 208 -12.32 -14.21 14.72
C ALA A 208 -11.33 -13.26 15.42
N LEU A 209 -11.74 -12.00 15.65
CA LEU A 209 -10.94 -11.02 16.41
C LEU A 209 -10.70 -11.49 17.85
N PHE A 210 -11.73 -11.98 18.56
CA PHE A 210 -11.57 -12.46 19.93
C PHE A 210 -10.63 -13.66 20.00
N LEU A 211 -10.71 -14.58 19.04
CA LEU A 211 -9.78 -15.71 18.97
C LEU A 211 -8.34 -15.21 18.78
N TRP A 212 -8.13 -14.28 17.84
CA TRP A 212 -6.83 -13.68 17.62
C TRP A 212 -6.28 -12.97 18.87
N LEU A 213 -7.07 -12.13 19.51
CA LEU A 213 -6.65 -11.39 20.72
C LEU A 213 -6.20 -12.31 21.86
N ARG A 214 -6.73 -13.52 21.96
CA ARG A 214 -6.33 -14.52 22.97
C ARG A 214 -4.96 -15.12 22.71
N VAL A 215 -4.57 -15.27 21.44
CA VAL A 215 -3.32 -15.96 21.05
C VAL A 215 -2.24 -15.00 20.54
N ARG A 216 -2.55 -13.72 20.34
CA ARG A 216 -1.63 -12.76 19.72
C ARG A 216 -0.29 -12.62 20.46
N ALA A 217 -0.28 -12.78 21.78
CA ALA A 217 0.93 -12.69 22.59
C ALA A 217 1.99 -13.76 22.24
N LEU A 218 1.60 -14.80 21.52
CA LEU A 218 2.54 -15.84 21.06
C LEU A 218 3.44 -15.35 19.90
N ILE A 219 2.98 -14.35 19.11
CA ILE A 219 3.71 -13.84 17.94
C ILE A 219 3.89 -12.33 17.93
N ALA A 220 3.11 -11.58 18.70
CA ALA A 220 3.19 -10.14 18.84
C ALA A 220 3.25 -9.79 20.33
N PRO A 221 4.46 -9.58 20.90
CA PRO A 221 4.66 -9.26 22.30
C PRO A 221 4.07 -7.89 22.70
#